data_b8213cf4ec5c3147027b32e31127bdb4
#
_entry.id   b8213cf4ec5c3147027b32e31127bdb4
#
_cell.length_a   1.000
_cell.length_b   1.000
_cell.length_c   1.000
_cell.angle_alpha   90.00
_cell.angle_beta   90.00
_cell.angle_gamma   90.00
#
_symmetry.space_group_name_H-M   'P 1'
#
loop_
_entity.id
_entity.type
_entity.pdbx_description
1 polymer ?
#
loop_
_entity_poly.entity_id
_entity_poly.type
_entity_poly.pdbx_seq_one_letter_code
_entity_poly.pdbx_strand_id
1 'polypeptide(L)'
;LPAFPSVVLDQLRVLLADLQPDAIKIGMLASDDVLRSVALGLEGIPSEVPIVLDPVLMASDGSVLLERRAWPALRDLLPKVQLVTPNLSEAEALTEVGTSTRTGAEAAARILVEEIGVPAALIKGGHRDGKPDDLLALISVLSCC
;
A
#
# COMPACT_ATOMS: atom_id res chain seq x y z
N LEU A 1 15.86 -15.70 5.51
CA LEU A 1 16.69 -14.79 4.68
C LEU A 1 15.78 -14.11 3.68
N PRO A 2 15.80 -12.77 3.59
CA PRO A 2 15.05 -12.07 2.55
C PRO A 2 15.56 -12.48 1.15
N ALA A 3 14.67 -12.49 0.17
CA ALA A 3 15.03 -12.74 -1.22
C ALA A 3 16.00 -11.66 -1.73
N PHE A 4 16.92 -12.02 -2.60
CA PHE A 4 17.78 -11.04 -3.25
C PHE A 4 16.96 -10.14 -4.17
N PRO A 5 17.12 -8.80 -4.10
CA PRO A 5 16.32 -7.85 -4.89
C PRO A 5 16.36 -8.12 -6.40
N SER A 6 17.54 -8.47 -6.94
CA SER A 6 17.70 -8.83 -8.35
C SER A 6 16.88 -10.05 -8.75
N VAL A 7 16.83 -11.08 -7.88
CA VAL A 7 16.02 -12.29 -8.13
C VAL A 7 14.54 -11.96 -8.17
N VAL A 8 14.07 -11.09 -7.27
CA VAL A 8 12.67 -10.63 -7.25
C VAL A 8 12.33 -9.92 -8.55
N LEU A 9 13.19 -8.99 -9.00
CA LEU A 9 12.97 -8.26 -10.26
C LEU A 9 12.97 -9.18 -11.47
N ASP A 10 13.93 -10.12 -11.55
CA ASP A 10 14.03 -11.07 -12.67
C ASP A 10 12.82 -12.01 -12.71
N GLN A 11 12.35 -12.50 -11.55
CA GLN A 11 11.13 -13.31 -11.47
C GLN A 11 9.90 -12.53 -11.94
N LEU A 12 9.75 -11.27 -11.51
CA LEU A 12 8.66 -10.41 -11.96
C LEU A 12 8.70 -10.21 -13.47
N ARG A 13 9.86 -9.91 -14.04
CA ARG A 13 10.02 -9.71 -15.49
C ARG A 13 9.66 -10.96 -16.30
N VAL A 14 10.14 -12.12 -15.88
CA VAL A 14 9.82 -13.39 -16.55
C VAL A 14 8.33 -13.68 -16.46
N LEU A 15 7.75 -13.53 -15.25
CA LEU A 15 6.33 -13.78 -15.03
C LEU A 15 5.44 -12.85 -15.88
N LEU A 16 5.74 -11.55 -15.87
CA LEU A 16 4.94 -10.55 -16.58
C LEU A 16 5.14 -10.59 -18.11
N ALA A 17 6.25 -11.16 -18.59
CA ALA A 17 6.47 -11.40 -20.01
C ALA A 17 5.63 -12.59 -20.53
N ASP A 18 5.34 -13.58 -19.68
CA ASP A 18 4.62 -14.79 -20.02
C ASP A 18 3.12 -14.69 -19.70
N LEU A 19 2.78 -14.00 -18.60
CA LEU A 19 1.41 -13.87 -18.11
C LEU A 19 0.94 -12.41 -18.19
N GLN A 20 -0.29 -12.22 -18.66
CA GLN A 20 -1.01 -10.94 -18.55
C GLN A 20 -1.95 -11.04 -17.35
N PRO A 21 -1.58 -10.49 -16.17
CA PRO A 21 -2.43 -10.58 -15.00
C PRO A 21 -3.67 -9.70 -15.14
N ASP A 22 -4.83 -10.17 -14.69
CA ASP A 22 -6.05 -9.38 -14.57
C ASP A 22 -6.02 -8.43 -13.37
N ALA A 23 -5.21 -8.73 -12.36
CA ALA A 23 -4.97 -7.90 -11.19
C ALA A 23 -3.66 -8.29 -10.49
N ILE A 24 -3.06 -7.36 -9.74
CA ILE A 24 -1.85 -7.58 -8.97
C ILE A 24 -2.12 -7.25 -7.50
N LYS A 25 -1.71 -8.16 -6.59
CA LYS A 25 -1.67 -7.86 -5.16
C LYS A 25 -0.23 -7.81 -4.68
N ILE A 26 0.13 -6.72 -4.00
CA ILE A 26 1.40 -6.53 -3.31
C ILE A 26 1.15 -6.66 -1.81
N GLY A 27 1.92 -7.53 -1.15
CA GLY A 27 1.92 -7.70 0.30
C GLY A 27 3.25 -7.28 0.92
N MET A 28 3.83 -8.13 1.78
CA MET A 28 5.07 -7.86 2.50
C MET A 28 6.26 -7.65 1.55
N LEU A 29 6.93 -6.50 1.65
CA LEU A 29 8.05 -6.11 0.81
C LEU A 29 9.44 -6.27 1.46
N ALA A 30 9.48 -6.64 2.73
CA ALA A 30 10.65 -7.02 3.53
C ALA A 30 11.79 -5.98 3.65
N SER A 31 12.16 -5.25 2.60
CA SER A 31 13.26 -4.28 2.62
C SER A 31 13.07 -3.18 1.57
N ASP A 32 13.82 -2.07 1.71
CA ASP A 32 13.86 -0.97 0.74
C ASP A 32 14.29 -1.45 -0.66
N ASP A 33 15.30 -2.30 -0.73
CA ASP A 33 15.83 -2.81 -2.01
C ASP A 33 14.80 -3.71 -2.73
N VAL A 34 14.07 -4.57 -2.00
CA VAL A 34 12.99 -5.40 -2.57
C VAL A 34 11.85 -4.50 -3.04
N LEU A 35 11.46 -3.50 -2.24
CA LEU A 35 10.42 -2.55 -2.60
C LEU A 35 10.74 -1.81 -3.91
N ARG A 36 11.97 -1.30 -4.05
CA ARG A 36 12.43 -0.64 -5.28
C ARG A 36 12.45 -1.59 -6.48
N SER A 37 12.86 -2.84 -6.27
CA SER A 37 12.83 -3.86 -7.32
C SER A 37 11.41 -4.17 -7.79
N VAL A 38 10.45 -4.26 -6.86
CA VAL A 38 9.03 -4.42 -7.18
C VAL A 38 8.51 -3.19 -7.93
N ALA A 39 8.78 -1.97 -7.43
CA ALA A 39 8.36 -0.74 -8.09
C ALA A 39 8.87 -0.65 -9.54
N LEU A 40 10.13 -1.02 -9.77
CA LEU A 40 10.73 -1.10 -11.11
C LEU A 40 10.08 -2.17 -11.98
N GLY A 41 9.76 -3.33 -11.42
CA GLY A 41 9.06 -4.41 -12.13
C GLY A 41 7.64 -4.05 -12.58
N LEU A 42 6.99 -3.12 -11.87
CA LEU A 42 5.64 -2.65 -12.19
C LEU A 42 5.59 -1.57 -13.29
N GLU A 43 6.72 -0.96 -13.66
CA GLU A 43 6.75 0.15 -14.65
C GLU A 43 6.22 -0.24 -16.04
N GLY A 44 6.22 -1.53 -16.39
CA GLY A 44 5.69 -2.04 -17.66
C GLY A 44 4.24 -2.53 -17.59
N ILE A 45 3.57 -2.43 -16.45
CA ILE A 45 2.19 -2.92 -16.29
C ILE A 45 1.21 -1.93 -16.94
N PRO A 46 0.27 -2.40 -17.77
CA PRO A 46 -0.79 -1.56 -18.32
C PRO A 46 -1.61 -0.91 -17.20
N SER A 47 -2.03 0.34 -17.41
CA SER A 47 -2.79 1.12 -16.41
C SER A 47 -4.16 0.51 -16.06
N GLU A 48 -4.68 -0.34 -16.93
CA GLU A 48 -5.95 -1.07 -16.78
C GLU A 48 -5.85 -2.22 -15.78
N VAL A 49 -4.64 -2.72 -15.49
CA VAL A 49 -4.42 -3.80 -14.53
C VAL A 49 -4.44 -3.23 -13.11
N PRO A 50 -5.46 -3.51 -12.31
CA PRO A 50 -5.54 -2.96 -10.96
C PRO A 50 -4.47 -3.56 -10.06
N ILE A 51 -3.81 -2.68 -9.30
CA ILE A 51 -2.80 -3.05 -8.31
C ILE A 51 -3.32 -2.71 -6.92
N VAL A 52 -3.37 -3.70 -6.03
CA VAL A 52 -3.73 -3.54 -4.62
C VAL A 52 -2.48 -3.70 -3.76
N LEU A 53 -2.21 -2.73 -2.90
CA LEU A 53 -1.10 -2.78 -1.95
C LEU A 53 -1.62 -2.94 -0.52
N ASP A 54 -1.19 -4.00 0.15
CA ASP A 54 -1.33 -4.18 1.60
C ASP A 54 0.01 -3.78 2.24
N PRO A 55 0.10 -2.63 2.93
CA PRO A 55 1.36 -2.10 3.43
C PRO A 55 1.76 -2.77 4.74
N VAL A 56 2.15 -4.03 4.67
CA VAL A 56 2.51 -4.84 5.83
C VAL A 56 3.80 -4.32 6.46
N LEU A 57 3.68 -3.47 7.51
CA LEU A 57 4.82 -2.85 8.20
C LEU A 57 5.28 -3.66 9.41
N MET A 58 4.35 -4.31 10.10
CA MET A 58 4.63 -5.09 11.31
C MET A 58 3.83 -6.40 11.30
N ALA A 59 4.41 -7.44 11.87
CA ALA A 59 3.72 -8.70 12.13
C ALA A 59 2.79 -8.60 13.35
N SER A 60 1.90 -9.56 13.52
CA SER A 60 0.96 -9.60 14.64
C SER A 60 1.63 -9.71 16.02
N ASP A 61 2.86 -10.18 16.08
CA ASP A 61 3.69 -10.25 17.29
C ASP A 61 4.48 -8.95 17.56
N GLY A 62 4.29 -7.92 16.74
CA GLY A 62 4.97 -6.63 16.84
C GLY A 62 6.36 -6.58 16.19
N SER A 63 6.82 -7.67 15.55
CA SER A 63 8.10 -7.63 14.82
C SER A 63 8.02 -6.74 13.59
N VAL A 64 9.08 -5.97 13.35
CA VAL A 64 9.17 -5.06 12.19
C VAL A 64 9.41 -5.87 10.93
N LEU A 65 8.50 -5.77 9.97
CA LEU A 65 8.58 -6.43 8.67
C LEU A 65 9.12 -5.51 7.58
N LEU A 66 8.86 -4.20 7.69
CA LEU A 66 9.45 -3.19 6.81
C LEU A 66 10.06 -2.06 7.67
N GLU A 67 11.37 -1.89 7.58
CA GLU A 67 12.09 -0.87 8.35
C GLU A 67 11.65 0.55 7.97
N ARG A 68 11.66 1.47 8.95
CA ARG A 68 11.26 2.89 8.76
C ARG A 68 12.00 3.60 7.63
N ARG A 69 13.26 3.23 7.38
CA ARG A 69 14.05 3.81 6.27
C ARG A 69 13.46 3.53 4.88
N ALA A 70 12.65 2.47 4.74
CA ALA A 70 11.98 2.12 3.49
C ALA A 70 10.62 2.82 3.30
N TRP A 71 10.07 3.47 4.33
CA TRP A 71 8.76 4.12 4.26
C TRP A 71 8.67 5.25 3.23
N PRO A 72 9.69 6.10 3.01
CA PRO A 72 9.64 7.07 1.90
C PRO A 72 9.45 6.40 0.54
N ALA A 73 10.20 5.33 0.25
CA ALA A 73 10.04 4.59 -1.00
C ALA A 73 8.67 3.89 -1.10
N LEU A 74 8.09 3.43 0.03
CA LEU A 74 6.73 2.92 0.06
C LEU A 74 5.72 4.03 -0.28
N ARG A 75 5.88 5.23 0.28
CA ARG A 75 5.01 6.39 -0.04
C ARG A 75 5.11 6.78 -1.52
N ASP A 76 6.28 6.69 -2.14
CA ASP A 76 6.48 6.93 -3.57
C ASP A 76 5.79 5.88 -4.46
N LEU A 77 5.55 4.67 -3.93
CA LEU A 77 4.83 3.60 -4.62
C LEU A 77 3.30 3.78 -4.53
N LEU A 78 2.79 4.38 -3.46
CA LEU A 78 1.35 4.50 -3.19
C LEU A 78 0.54 5.15 -4.33
N PRO A 79 0.99 6.24 -4.98
CA PRO A 79 0.24 6.83 -6.11
C PRO A 79 0.18 5.95 -7.35
N LYS A 80 1.00 4.90 -7.43
CA LYS A 80 1.08 3.97 -8.57
C LYS A 80 0.14 2.77 -8.43
N VAL A 81 -0.55 2.63 -7.28
CA VAL A 81 -1.50 1.53 -7.04
C VAL A 81 -2.93 2.08 -7.01
N GLN A 82 -3.91 1.24 -7.35
CA GLN A 82 -5.32 1.65 -7.37
C GLN A 82 -5.96 1.63 -5.99
N LEU A 83 -5.47 0.75 -5.11
CA LEU A 83 -6.03 0.61 -3.76
C LEU A 83 -4.91 0.29 -2.76
N VAL A 84 -4.90 0.99 -1.65
CA VAL A 84 -4.10 0.63 -0.47
C VAL A 84 -5.00 0.15 0.67
N THR A 85 -4.60 -0.92 1.39
CA THR A 85 -5.41 -1.55 2.44
C THR A 85 -4.70 -1.60 3.80
N PRO A 86 -4.31 -0.45 4.40
CA PRO A 86 -3.65 -0.42 5.69
C PRO A 86 -4.60 -0.78 6.84
N ASN A 87 -4.08 -1.38 7.90
CA ASN A 87 -4.74 -1.37 9.19
C ASN A 87 -4.56 0.02 9.87
N LEU A 88 -5.19 0.23 11.04
CA LEU A 88 -5.13 1.51 11.76
C LEU A 88 -3.69 1.94 12.06
N SER A 89 -2.86 1.04 12.57
CA SER A 89 -1.47 1.34 12.92
C SER A 89 -0.62 1.64 11.69
N GLU A 90 -0.86 0.95 10.57
CA GLU A 90 -0.20 1.19 9.29
C GLU A 90 -0.63 2.53 8.68
N ALA A 91 -1.93 2.86 8.76
CA ALA A 91 -2.43 4.16 8.32
C ALA A 91 -1.80 5.31 9.14
N GLU A 92 -1.71 5.15 10.48
CA GLU A 92 -1.01 6.10 11.36
C GLU A 92 0.46 6.25 10.97
N ALA A 93 1.16 5.14 10.71
CA ALA A 93 2.56 5.16 10.31
C ALA A 93 2.80 5.85 8.95
N LEU A 94 1.88 5.68 7.99
CA LEU A 94 1.98 6.28 6.66
C LEU A 94 1.61 7.76 6.63
N THR A 95 0.69 8.20 7.50
CA THR A 95 0.11 9.56 7.48
C THR A 95 0.58 10.45 8.63
N GLU A 96 1.19 9.85 9.66
CA GLU A 96 1.59 10.52 10.90
C GLU A 96 0.40 11.10 11.72
N VAL A 97 -0.82 10.62 11.44
CA VAL A 97 -2.05 11.01 12.13
C VAL A 97 -2.57 9.88 12.99
N GLY A 98 -2.83 10.17 14.28
CA GLY A 98 -3.36 9.17 15.22
C GLY A 98 -4.72 8.62 14.77
N THR A 99 -4.82 7.28 14.69
CA THR A 99 -6.00 6.56 14.18
C THR A 99 -6.85 5.89 15.26
N SER A 100 -6.59 6.17 16.53
CA SER A 100 -7.32 5.61 17.67
C SER A 100 -8.81 5.98 17.70
N THR A 101 -9.18 7.09 17.07
CA THR A 101 -10.57 7.57 16.94
C THR A 101 -11.05 7.42 15.50
N ARG A 102 -12.38 7.40 15.31
CA ARG A 102 -12.97 7.41 13.96
C ARG A 102 -12.53 8.64 13.16
N THR A 103 -12.59 9.81 13.77
CA THR A 103 -12.18 11.08 13.13
C THR A 103 -10.70 11.04 12.71
N GLY A 104 -9.82 10.45 13.53
CA GLY A 104 -8.42 10.28 13.17
C GLY A 104 -8.23 9.35 11.99
N ALA A 105 -8.96 8.21 11.94
CA ALA A 105 -8.90 7.31 10.79
C ALA A 105 -9.47 7.96 9.52
N GLU A 106 -10.54 8.75 9.62
CA GLU A 106 -11.07 9.53 8.49
C GLU A 106 -10.06 10.57 7.99
N ALA A 107 -9.33 11.22 8.90
CA ALA A 107 -8.26 12.15 8.54
C ALA A 107 -7.10 11.41 7.84
N ALA A 108 -6.66 10.27 8.36
CA ALA A 108 -5.62 9.44 7.74
C ALA A 108 -6.06 8.96 6.34
N ALA A 109 -7.30 8.51 6.18
CA ALA A 109 -7.83 8.10 4.88
C ALA A 109 -7.83 9.25 3.87
N ARG A 110 -8.18 10.47 4.30
CA ARG A 110 -8.14 11.67 3.46
C ARG A 110 -6.71 12.01 3.02
N ILE A 111 -5.73 11.95 3.92
CA ILE A 111 -4.33 12.18 3.60
C ILE A 111 -3.83 11.17 2.58
N LEU A 112 -4.15 9.88 2.73
CA LEU A 112 -3.78 8.85 1.76
C LEU A 112 -4.30 9.17 0.35
N VAL A 113 -5.54 9.64 0.25
CA VAL A 113 -6.19 9.90 -1.04
C VAL A 113 -5.82 11.28 -1.59
N GLU A 114 -5.96 12.36 -0.79
CA GLU A 114 -5.86 13.74 -1.28
C GLU A 114 -4.42 14.26 -1.32
N GLU A 115 -3.56 13.86 -0.36
CA GLU A 115 -2.20 14.38 -0.26
C GLU A 115 -1.15 13.41 -0.82
N ILE A 116 -1.28 12.10 -0.53
CA ILE A 116 -0.37 11.08 -1.07
C ILE A 116 -0.77 10.68 -2.49
N GLY A 117 -2.07 10.81 -2.84
CA GLY A 117 -2.55 10.62 -4.20
C GLY A 117 -2.90 9.18 -4.54
N VAL A 118 -3.23 8.33 -3.56
CA VAL A 118 -3.75 6.99 -3.82
C VAL A 118 -5.20 7.11 -4.31
N PRO A 119 -5.60 6.51 -5.43
CA PRO A 119 -6.98 6.59 -5.93
C PRO A 119 -8.04 6.08 -4.93
N ALA A 120 -7.70 5.05 -4.15
CA ALA A 120 -8.58 4.50 -3.12
C ALA A 120 -7.78 4.01 -1.90
N ALA A 121 -8.32 4.22 -0.69
CA ALA A 121 -7.76 3.70 0.56
C ALA A 121 -8.84 3.00 1.39
N LEU A 122 -8.60 1.74 1.75
CA LEU A 122 -9.44 0.96 2.66
C LEU A 122 -8.70 0.76 3.98
N ILE A 123 -9.02 1.54 5.01
CA ILE A 123 -8.46 1.38 6.34
C ILE A 123 -9.23 0.28 7.08
N LYS A 124 -8.52 -0.81 7.42
CA LYS A 124 -9.08 -1.97 8.14
C LYS A 124 -9.27 -1.63 9.62
N GLY A 125 -10.52 -1.60 10.10
CA GLY A 125 -10.90 -1.16 11.45
C GLY A 125 -10.95 -2.24 12.54
N GLY A 126 -10.47 -3.46 12.28
CA GLY A 126 -10.67 -4.66 13.11
C GLY A 126 -10.06 -4.65 14.53
N HIS A 127 -9.43 -3.57 14.98
CA HIS A 127 -8.77 -3.47 16.29
C HIS A 127 -9.29 -2.32 17.16
N ARG A 128 -10.51 -1.83 16.89
CA ARG A 128 -11.17 -0.84 17.78
C ARG A 128 -12.07 -1.50 18.79
N ASP A 129 -12.20 -0.85 19.96
CA ASP A 129 -13.25 -1.19 20.93
C ASP A 129 -14.61 -0.95 20.29
N GLY A 130 -15.35 -2.01 19.96
CA GLY A 130 -16.65 -1.95 19.31
C GLY A 130 -16.78 -2.88 18.09
N LYS A 131 -17.73 -2.57 17.20
CA LYS A 131 -17.88 -3.32 15.95
C LYS A 131 -16.71 -2.99 15.02
N PRO A 132 -16.07 -3.98 14.38
CA PRO A 132 -15.07 -3.74 13.37
C PRO A 132 -15.72 -2.99 12.20
N ASP A 133 -15.19 -1.81 11.90
CA ASP A 133 -15.70 -0.91 10.87
C ASP A 133 -14.53 -0.57 9.94
N ASP A 134 -14.60 -1.00 8.70
CA ASP A 134 -13.63 -0.62 7.68
C ASP A 134 -14.02 0.73 7.07
N LEU A 135 -13.04 1.57 6.78
CA LEU A 135 -13.23 2.89 6.21
C LEU A 135 -12.70 2.93 4.77
N LEU A 136 -13.60 3.10 3.80
CA LEU A 136 -13.23 3.30 2.40
C LEU A 136 -13.24 4.80 2.05
N ALA A 137 -12.11 5.31 1.57
CA ALA A 137 -11.99 6.62 0.97
C ALA A 137 -11.63 6.50 -0.52
N LEU A 138 -12.23 7.35 -1.35
CA LEU A 138 -12.01 7.42 -2.79
C LEU A 138 -11.59 8.84 -3.16
N ILE A 139 -10.73 8.97 -4.17
CA ILE A 139 -10.46 10.27 -4.76
C ILE A 139 -11.76 10.81 -5.37
N SER A 140 -12.19 11.99 -4.90
CA SER A 140 -13.33 12.66 -5.52
C SER A 140 -12.90 13.21 -6.86
N VAL A 141 -13.29 12.55 -7.95
CA VAL A 141 -13.20 13.14 -9.29
C VAL A 141 -14.23 14.26 -9.33
N LEU A 142 -13.82 15.48 -9.06
CA LEU A 142 -14.57 16.66 -9.43
C LEU A 142 -14.58 16.69 -10.96
N SER A 143 -15.60 16.09 -11.58
CA SER A 143 -15.88 16.35 -12.98
C SER A 143 -16.35 17.81 -13.07
N CYS A 144 -15.43 18.70 -13.44
CA CYS A 144 -15.83 19.97 -13.99
C CYS A 144 -16.61 19.69 -15.28
N CYS A 145 -17.94 19.86 -15.23
CA CYS A 145 -18.76 20.09 -16.41
C CYS A 145 -18.51 21.52 -16.92
#